data_7d80db171bfaf2efdad3f284e23f503e
#
_entry.id   7d80db171bfaf2efdad3f284e23f503e
#
_cell.length_a   1.000
_cell.length_b   1.000
_cell.length_c   1.000
_cell.angle_alpha   90.00
_cell.angle_beta   90.00
_cell.angle_gamma   90.00
#
_symmetry.space_group_name_H-M   'P 1'
#
loop_
_entity.id
_entity.type
_entity.pdbx_description
1 polymer ?
#
loop_
_entity_poly.entity_id
_entity_poly.type
_entity_poly.pdbx_seq_one_letter_code
_entity_poly.pdbx_strand_id
1 'polypeptide(L)'
;MEDCIFCKIVQGEIPSYTVYEDDVVKAFLDISQNTPGHTLVIPKKHVKDIFEYDEELAAEVFKRIPKIARAIKASNPDIKGMNVMNNNGEVAYQSVFHSHWHLLPRYSSDDEFKINFTDHSDDYASEDYEAVRQSIADQFKD
;
A
#
# COMPACT_ATOMS: atom_id res chain seq x y z
N MET A 1 6.71 -8.32 -18.11
CA MET A 1 5.32 -8.64 -17.78
C MET A 1 4.39 -7.95 -18.76
N GLU A 2 4.06 -8.66 -19.83
CA GLU A 2 3.31 -8.07 -20.93
C GLU A 2 1.90 -7.64 -20.53
N ASP A 3 1.28 -8.37 -19.62
CA ASP A 3 -0.09 -8.09 -19.22
C ASP A 3 -0.19 -7.19 -17.97
N CYS A 4 0.93 -6.72 -17.47
CA CYS A 4 0.90 -5.90 -16.26
C CYS A 4 0.75 -4.42 -16.62
N ILE A 5 -0.41 -3.85 -16.27
CA ILE A 5 -0.69 -2.45 -16.54
C ILE A 5 0.33 -1.53 -15.83
N PHE A 6 0.77 -1.90 -14.63
CA PHE A 6 1.74 -1.07 -13.91
C PHE A 6 3.14 -1.15 -14.51
N CYS A 7 3.53 -2.33 -15.04
CA CYS A 7 4.78 -2.41 -15.80
C CYS A 7 4.73 -1.52 -17.03
N LYS A 8 3.58 -1.44 -17.69
CA LYS A 8 3.40 -0.57 -18.85
C LYS A 8 3.47 0.90 -18.46
N ILE A 9 2.96 1.26 -17.30
CA ILE A 9 3.08 2.62 -16.77
C ILE A 9 4.54 2.95 -16.47
N VAL A 10 5.27 2.01 -15.86
CA VAL A 10 6.70 2.19 -15.58
C VAL A 10 7.48 2.42 -16.88
N GLN A 11 7.14 1.70 -17.94
CA GLN A 11 7.82 1.79 -19.23
C GLN A 11 7.37 2.99 -20.07
N GLY A 12 6.36 3.72 -19.63
CA GLY A 12 5.85 4.87 -20.36
C GLY A 12 4.89 4.53 -21.50
N GLU A 13 4.48 3.27 -21.62
CA GLU A 13 3.53 2.84 -22.65
C GLU A 13 2.11 3.31 -22.35
N ILE A 14 1.77 3.44 -21.07
CA ILE A 14 0.48 3.94 -20.61
C ILE A 14 0.74 5.21 -19.81
N PRO A 15 0.05 6.31 -20.12
CA PRO A 15 0.26 7.56 -19.38
C PRO A 15 -0.26 7.46 -17.96
N SER A 16 0.32 8.25 -17.08
CA SER A 16 -0.12 8.35 -15.69
C SER A 16 0.11 9.78 -15.19
N TYR A 17 -0.60 10.13 -14.12
CA TYR A 17 -0.40 11.43 -13.47
C TYR A 17 0.68 11.25 -12.41
N THR A 18 1.94 11.29 -12.86
CA THR A 18 3.10 11.01 -12.01
C THR A 18 3.36 12.16 -11.05
N VAL A 19 3.49 11.86 -9.76
CA VAL A 19 3.81 12.85 -8.74
C VAL A 19 5.27 12.72 -8.27
N TYR A 20 5.86 11.55 -8.37
CA TYR A 20 7.24 11.32 -8.00
C TYR A 20 7.77 10.09 -8.74
N GLU A 21 9.03 10.14 -9.14
CA GLU A 21 9.66 9.02 -9.82
C GLU A 21 11.15 9.05 -9.60
N ASP A 22 11.74 7.89 -9.33
CA ASP A 22 13.18 7.71 -9.30
C ASP A 22 13.53 6.33 -9.89
N ASP A 23 14.74 5.85 -9.61
CA ASP A 23 15.18 4.56 -10.16
C ASP A 23 14.54 3.34 -9.50
N VAL A 24 13.86 3.52 -8.37
CA VAL A 24 13.28 2.40 -7.60
C VAL A 24 11.76 2.39 -7.69
N VAL A 25 11.13 3.55 -7.56
CA VAL A 25 9.66 3.64 -7.48
C VAL A 25 9.10 4.65 -8.47
N LYS A 26 7.82 4.49 -8.74
CA LYS A 26 7.02 5.49 -9.42
C LYS A 26 5.76 5.71 -8.60
N ALA A 27 5.42 6.96 -8.37
CA ALA A 27 4.21 7.34 -7.63
C ALA A 27 3.32 8.17 -8.55
N PHE A 28 2.06 7.78 -8.65
CA PHE A 28 1.10 8.44 -9.55
C PHE A 28 -0.29 8.40 -8.94
N LEU A 29 -1.14 9.30 -9.39
CA LEU A 29 -2.51 9.38 -8.86
C LEU A 29 -3.32 8.17 -9.27
N ASP A 30 -4.07 7.64 -8.29
CA ASP A 30 -5.12 6.66 -8.59
C ASP A 30 -6.25 7.44 -9.28
N ILE A 31 -6.66 7.00 -10.44
CA ILE A 31 -7.69 7.74 -11.18
C ILE A 31 -9.06 7.66 -10.51
N SER A 32 -9.28 6.70 -9.62
CA SER A 32 -10.54 6.63 -8.88
C SER A 32 -10.64 7.70 -7.78
N GLN A 33 -9.51 8.21 -7.30
CA GLN A 33 -9.45 9.27 -6.28
C GLN A 33 -10.50 9.08 -5.18
N ASN A 34 -10.33 8.03 -4.37
CA ASN A 34 -11.24 7.80 -3.24
C ASN A 34 -11.34 9.04 -2.36
N THR A 35 -10.23 9.76 -2.22
CA THR A 35 -10.19 11.11 -1.70
C THR A 35 -9.21 11.91 -2.55
N PRO A 36 -9.33 13.24 -2.59
CA PRO A 36 -8.39 14.03 -3.40
C PRO A 36 -6.94 13.84 -2.95
N GLY A 37 -6.07 13.49 -3.89
CA GLY A 37 -4.67 13.22 -3.61
C GLY A 37 -4.34 11.75 -3.42
N HIS A 38 -5.32 10.86 -3.57
CA HIS A 38 -5.09 9.41 -3.49
C HIS A 38 -4.00 9.02 -4.51
N THR A 39 -2.89 8.52 -4.00
CA THR A 39 -1.68 8.23 -4.77
C THR A 39 -1.31 6.77 -4.60
N LEU A 40 -0.81 6.18 -5.68
CA LEU A 40 -0.24 4.83 -5.65
C LEU A 40 1.27 4.94 -5.75
N VAL A 41 1.98 4.17 -4.94
CA VAL A 41 3.42 4.03 -5.03
C VAL A 41 3.71 2.60 -5.44
N ILE A 42 4.43 2.42 -6.54
CA ILE A 42 4.78 1.09 -7.02
C ILE A 42 6.28 0.95 -7.14
N PRO A 43 6.84 -0.24 -6.86
CA PRO A 43 8.22 -0.51 -7.24
C PRO A 43 8.30 -0.64 -8.76
N LYS A 44 9.39 -0.16 -9.35
CA LYS A 44 9.61 -0.32 -10.79
C LYS A 44 9.87 -1.78 -11.14
N LYS A 45 10.52 -2.50 -10.21
CA LYS A 45 10.67 -3.95 -10.35
C LYS A 45 9.30 -4.60 -10.14
N HIS A 46 8.94 -5.52 -11.03
CA HIS A 46 7.69 -6.24 -10.89
C HIS A 46 7.80 -7.25 -9.74
N VAL A 47 7.05 -7.04 -8.69
CA VAL A 47 6.77 -8.02 -7.66
C VAL A 47 5.26 -8.06 -7.48
N LYS A 48 4.73 -9.25 -7.34
CA LYS A 48 3.29 -9.44 -7.29
C LYS A 48 2.67 -8.83 -6.04
N ASP A 49 3.28 -9.07 -4.89
CA ASP A 49 2.73 -8.67 -3.60
C ASP A 49 3.86 -8.58 -2.56
N ILE A 50 3.47 -8.30 -1.31
CA ILE A 50 4.44 -8.11 -0.23
C ILE A 50 5.29 -9.36 0.03
N PHE A 51 4.76 -10.55 -0.28
CA PHE A 51 5.45 -11.79 0.00
C PHE A 51 6.62 -12.03 -0.94
N GLU A 52 6.70 -11.29 -2.05
CA GLU A 52 7.81 -11.38 -3.01
C GLU A 52 8.90 -10.34 -2.79
N TYR A 53 8.74 -9.44 -1.82
CA TYR A 53 9.78 -8.46 -1.53
C TYR A 53 10.95 -9.14 -0.83
N ASP A 54 12.17 -8.86 -1.31
CA ASP A 54 13.35 -9.17 -0.50
C ASP A 54 13.65 -7.97 0.40
N GLU A 55 14.60 -8.13 1.31
CA GLU A 55 14.91 -7.09 2.29
C GLU A 55 15.40 -5.81 1.64
N GLU A 56 16.20 -5.93 0.58
CA GLU A 56 16.72 -4.77 -0.12
C GLU A 56 15.61 -3.96 -0.79
N LEU A 57 14.73 -4.63 -1.52
CA LEU A 57 13.62 -3.96 -2.18
C LEU A 57 12.68 -3.32 -1.16
N ALA A 58 12.39 -4.05 -0.07
CA ALA A 58 11.53 -3.53 0.99
C ALA A 58 12.11 -2.25 1.59
N ALA A 59 13.41 -2.25 1.89
CA ALA A 59 14.08 -1.09 2.45
C ALA A 59 14.05 0.09 1.48
N GLU A 60 14.34 -0.17 0.20
CA GLU A 60 14.41 0.90 -0.78
C GLU A 60 13.02 1.50 -1.07
N VAL A 61 11.99 0.67 -1.16
CA VAL A 61 10.63 1.17 -1.39
C VAL A 61 10.14 1.96 -0.18
N PHE A 62 10.26 1.38 1.02
CA PHE A 62 9.72 2.03 2.20
C PHE A 62 10.48 3.30 2.61
N LYS A 63 11.74 3.37 2.30
CA LYS A 63 12.54 4.59 2.50
C LYS A 63 11.89 5.79 1.79
N ARG A 64 11.20 5.57 0.69
CA ARG A 64 10.60 6.61 -0.13
C ARG A 64 9.17 6.98 0.24
N ILE A 65 8.45 6.03 0.84
CA ILE A 65 7.03 6.25 1.13
C ILE A 65 6.78 7.44 2.06
N PRO A 66 7.49 7.59 3.19
CA PRO A 66 7.25 8.74 4.07
C PRO A 66 7.48 10.09 3.40
N LYS A 67 8.50 10.23 2.56
CA LYS A 67 8.73 11.52 1.92
C LYS A 67 7.65 11.85 0.88
N ILE A 68 7.14 10.83 0.19
CA ILE A 68 6.04 11.03 -0.75
C ILE A 68 4.78 11.41 0.03
N ALA A 69 4.53 10.72 1.15
CA ALA A 69 3.40 11.03 2.02
C ALA A 69 3.46 12.47 2.56
N ARG A 70 4.65 12.92 2.95
CA ARG A 70 4.83 14.29 3.42
C ARG A 70 4.53 15.31 2.31
N ALA A 71 4.95 15.00 1.09
CA ALA A 71 4.68 15.89 -0.05
C ALA A 71 3.18 15.99 -0.31
N ILE A 72 2.47 14.86 -0.25
CA ILE A 72 1.02 14.86 -0.43
C ILE A 72 0.36 15.68 0.67
N LYS A 73 0.75 15.46 1.93
CA LYS A 73 0.18 16.19 3.06
C LYS A 73 0.43 17.69 2.93
N ALA A 74 1.59 18.09 2.46
CA ALA A 74 1.95 19.50 2.30
C ALA A 74 1.19 20.17 1.14
N SER A 75 0.68 19.37 0.20
CA SER A 75 0.01 19.91 -0.98
C SER A 75 -1.37 20.48 -0.70
N ASN A 76 -1.97 20.13 0.44
CA ASN A 76 -3.32 20.61 0.77
C ASN A 76 -3.46 20.71 2.30
N PRO A 77 -3.71 21.94 2.83
CA PRO A 77 -3.81 22.14 4.28
C PRO A 77 -5.02 21.43 4.91
N ASP A 78 -5.97 21.00 4.10
CA ASP A 78 -7.17 20.33 4.61
C ASP A 78 -6.94 18.84 4.89
N ILE A 79 -5.78 18.29 4.53
CA ILE A 79 -5.46 16.90 4.83
C ILE A 79 -5.17 16.77 6.33
N LYS A 80 -6.00 15.96 7.03
CA LYS A 80 -5.91 15.76 8.48
C LYS A 80 -5.20 14.47 8.86
N GLY A 81 -5.11 13.54 7.94
CA GLY A 81 -4.47 12.25 8.20
C GLY A 81 -4.27 11.50 6.90
N MET A 82 -3.77 10.28 7.01
CA MET A 82 -3.51 9.46 5.83
C MET A 82 -3.60 7.99 6.21
N ASN A 83 -4.31 7.22 5.38
CA ASN A 83 -4.24 5.77 5.47
C ASN A 83 -3.25 5.27 4.43
N VAL A 84 -2.36 4.40 4.87
CA VAL A 84 -1.39 3.75 4.00
C VAL A 84 -1.78 2.29 3.92
N MET A 85 -2.09 1.79 2.72
CA MET A 85 -2.61 0.44 2.55
C MET A 85 -1.85 -0.30 1.47
N ASN A 86 -1.68 -1.60 1.71
CA ASN A 86 -1.09 -2.50 0.73
C ASN A 86 -1.92 -3.79 0.75
N ASN A 87 -2.55 -4.08 -0.37
CA ASN A 87 -3.44 -5.23 -0.49
C ASN A 87 -2.70 -6.38 -1.16
N ASN A 88 -2.75 -7.54 -0.54
CA ASN A 88 -1.98 -8.72 -0.98
C ASN A 88 -2.94 -9.90 -1.15
N GLY A 89 -3.20 -10.27 -2.40
CA GLY A 89 -4.13 -11.32 -2.74
C GLY A 89 -5.52 -10.79 -3.07
N GLU A 90 -6.24 -11.54 -3.88
CA GLU A 90 -7.58 -11.14 -4.34
C GLU A 90 -8.56 -10.98 -3.18
N VAL A 91 -8.51 -11.89 -2.19
CA VAL A 91 -9.38 -11.84 -1.01
C VAL A 91 -9.15 -10.57 -0.21
N ALA A 92 -7.94 -10.01 -0.27
CA ALA A 92 -7.58 -8.78 0.43
C ALA A 92 -7.69 -7.56 -0.49
N TYR A 93 -8.49 -7.66 -1.57
CA TYR A 93 -8.81 -6.57 -2.49
C TYR A 93 -7.66 -6.14 -3.40
N GLN A 94 -6.67 -6.99 -3.62
CA GLN A 94 -5.65 -6.69 -4.62
C GLN A 94 -6.26 -6.89 -6.02
N SER A 95 -6.33 -5.83 -6.79
CA SER A 95 -6.91 -5.87 -8.14
C SER A 95 -5.87 -5.89 -9.26
N VAL A 96 -4.67 -5.37 -9.00
CA VAL A 96 -3.55 -5.42 -9.93
C VAL A 96 -2.42 -6.18 -9.26
N PHE A 97 -1.91 -7.20 -9.93
CA PHE A 97 -0.89 -8.09 -9.34
C PHE A 97 0.52 -7.63 -9.65
N HIS A 98 0.74 -6.37 -9.34
CA HIS A 98 2.01 -5.68 -9.25
C HIS A 98 1.86 -4.87 -7.97
N SER A 99 2.67 -5.16 -6.96
CA SER A 99 2.53 -4.57 -5.64
C SER A 99 2.41 -3.06 -5.70
N HIS A 100 1.47 -2.51 -4.94
CA HIS A 100 1.27 -1.08 -4.89
C HIS A 100 0.79 -0.66 -3.51
N TRP A 101 1.24 0.51 -3.09
CA TRP A 101 0.91 1.10 -1.80
C TRP A 101 0.00 2.27 -2.04
N HIS A 102 -1.19 2.23 -1.41
CA HIS A 102 -2.14 3.34 -1.45
C HIS A 102 -1.75 4.34 -0.39
N LEU A 103 -1.55 5.59 -0.79
CA LEU A 103 -1.43 6.71 0.13
C LEU A 103 -2.72 7.49 -0.01
N LEU A 104 -3.59 7.35 0.98
CA LEU A 104 -4.95 7.88 0.91
C LEU A 104 -5.12 9.03 1.91
N PRO A 105 -5.09 10.28 1.43
CA PRO A 105 -5.31 11.42 2.33
C PRO A 105 -6.70 11.38 2.95
N ARG A 106 -6.80 11.78 4.22
CA ARG A 106 -8.07 11.81 4.92
C ARG A 106 -8.36 13.23 5.34
N TYR A 107 -9.59 13.66 5.09
CA TYR A 107 -10.02 15.02 5.31
C TYR A 107 -10.99 15.14 6.48
N SER A 108 -11.78 14.08 6.72
CA SER A 108 -12.71 14.01 7.85
C SER A 108 -13.08 12.54 8.09
N SER A 109 -13.75 12.28 9.20
CA SER A 109 -14.30 10.95 9.48
C SER A 109 -15.44 10.58 8.51
N ASP A 110 -15.94 11.56 7.76
CA ASP A 110 -17.08 11.36 6.84
C ASP A 110 -16.63 11.17 5.40
N ASP A 111 -15.34 11.05 5.14
CA ASP A 111 -14.84 10.68 3.80
C ASP A 111 -15.53 9.39 3.35
N GLU A 112 -15.73 9.27 2.03
CA GLU A 112 -16.43 8.11 1.48
C GLU A 112 -15.60 6.80 1.52
N PHE A 113 -14.43 6.86 2.10
CA PHE A 113 -13.61 5.70 2.36
C PHE A 113 -13.85 5.22 3.79
N LYS A 114 -14.25 3.96 3.95
CA LYS A 114 -14.55 3.37 5.25
C LYS A 114 -13.71 2.13 5.48
N ILE A 115 -13.26 1.95 6.72
CA ILE A 115 -12.62 0.71 7.16
C ILE A 115 -13.57 0.07 8.16
N ASN A 116 -14.00 -1.15 7.85
CA ASN A 116 -14.92 -1.90 8.71
C ASN A 116 -14.26 -3.17 9.18
N PHE A 117 -14.29 -3.38 10.49
CA PHE A 117 -13.87 -4.66 11.06
C PHE A 117 -14.62 -4.88 12.37
N THR A 118 -14.79 -6.14 12.71
CA THR A 118 -15.51 -6.53 13.92
C THR A 118 -14.52 -6.87 15.01
N ASP A 119 -14.81 -6.39 16.23
CA ASP A 119 -13.99 -6.71 17.39
C ASP A 119 -14.43 -8.08 17.95
N HIS A 120 -13.53 -9.05 17.91
CA HIS A 120 -13.74 -10.39 18.40
C HIS A 120 -12.98 -10.66 19.71
N SER A 121 -12.53 -9.61 20.41
CA SER A 121 -11.71 -9.80 21.60
C SER A 121 -12.41 -10.64 22.69
N ASP A 122 -13.74 -10.58 22.75
CA ASP A 122 -14.49 -11.37 23.74
C ASP A 122 -14.55 -12.86 23.39
N ASP A 123 -14.18 -13.22 22.17
CA ASP A 123 -14.20 -14.61 21.72
C ASP A 123 -12.86 -15.32 21.96
N TYR A 124 -11.86 -14.61 22.49
CA TYR A 124 -10.51 -15.12 22.65
C TYR A 124 -10.13 -15.16 24.12
N ALA A 125 -9.73 -16.33 24.61
CA ALA A 125 -9.09 -16.47 25.92
C ALA A 125 -7.58 -16.33 25.74
N SER A 126 -6.85 -16.20 26.85
CA SER A 126 -5.40 -16.05 26.80
C SER A 126 -4.70 -17.22 26.08
N GLU A 127 -5.23 -18.42 26.24
CA GLU A 127 -4.67 -19.60 25.59
C GLU A 127 -4.87 -19.57 24.06
N ASP A 128 -5.95 -18.93 23.59
CA ASP A 128 -6.18 -18.77 22.14
C ASP A 128 -5.16 -17.80 21.54
N TYR A 129 -4.93 -16.67 22.22
CA TYR A 129 -3.91 -15.72 21.78
C TYR A 129 -2.54 -16.38 21.78
N GLU A 130 -2.23 -17.14 22.81
CA GLU A 130 -0.93 -17.79 22.93
C GLU A 130 -0.72 -18.82 21.81
N ALA A 131 -1.76 -19.56 21.44
CA ALA A 131 -1.69 -20.53 20.35
C ALA A 131 -1.42 -19.83 19.03
N VAL A 132 -2.12 -18.74 18.74
CA VAL A 132 -1.91 -17.96 17.52
C VAL A 132 -0.51 -17.36 17.52
N ARG A 133 -0.12 -16.76 18.65
CA ARG A 133 1.22 -16.18 18.79
C ARG A 133 2.30 -17.22 18.47
N GLN A 134 2.18 -18.40 19.04
CA GLN A 134 3.19 -19.45 18.88
C GLN A 134 3.24 -19.92 17.43
N SER A 135 2.08 -20.09 16.79
CA SER A 135 2.05 -20.57 15.41
C SER A 135 2.75 -19.58 14.45
N ILE A 136 2.63 -18.30 14.71
CA ILE A 136 3.31 -17.27 13.93
C ILE A 136 4.79 -17.23 14.26
N ALA A 137 5.13 -17.19 15.56
CA ALA A 137 6.52 -17.10 16.01
C ALA A 137 7.35 -18.27 15.51
N ASP A 138 6.76 -19.45 15.40
CA ASP A 138 7.45 -20.65 14.93
C ASP A 138 7.87 -20.54 13.46
N GLN A 139 7.29 -19.60 12.70
CA GLN A 139 7.64 -19.43 11.29
C GLN A 139 8.89 -18.58 11.07
N PHE A 140 9.37 -17.88 12.12
CA PHE A 140 10.61 -17.10 12.02
C PHE A 140 11.78 -18.04 12.24
N LYS A 141 12.35 -18.49 11.13
CA LYS A 141 13.49 -19.42 11.11
C LYS A 141 14.68 -18.72 10.50
N ASP A 142 15.86 -19.04 11.04
CA ASP A 142 17.13 -18.52 10.54
C ASP A 142 17.52 -19.17 9.22
#